data_d682c557f5cc8a9a1546ed099fe9b159
#
_entry.id   d682c557f5cc8a9a1546ed099fe9b159
#
_cell.length_a   1.000
_cell.length_b   1.000
_cell.length_c   1.000
_cell.angle_alpha   90.00
_cell.angle_beta   90.00
_cell.angle_gamma   90.00
#
_symmetry.space_group_name_H-M   'P 1'
#
loop_
_entity.id
_entity.type
_entity.pdbx_description
1 polymer ?
#
loop_
_entity_poly.entity_id
_entity_poly.type
_entity_poly.pdbx_seq_one_letter_code
_entity_poly.pdbx_strand_id
1 'polypeptide(L)'
;MAEENAQGCSSNCGSCSADCASRKGAGPIKSQLAAGCSVKKVIGIVSGKGGVGKSMVTSLLASGTNKDGFHTGIIDADITGPSIPKAFGLANDGVAVTEDGKLMIPDKSANGVEIMSANLLLENETDPIIWRGSLIASAVKQFWEEVYWKDIDFLFVDMPPGTGDVPLTVFQSLPVDGIVIVTSPQELVSMIVAKAVNMAQKMNVPILGLVENMSYMSCPHCGEKIQVFGESHIDEIADQYGLKVLAKLPLDPKNAAYVDCGAVESIDLSYMKDAIAEVEALKD
;
A
#
# COMPACT_ATOMS: atom_id res chain seq x y z
N MET A 1 18.13 -35.20 19.14
CA MET A 1 18.81 -34.79 20.39
C MET A 1 19.22 -33.35 20.25
N ALA A 2 18.38 -32.45 20.73
CA ALA A 2 18.69 -31.05 21.05
C ALA A 2 17.47 -30.48 21.82
N GLU A 3 17.11 -31.12 22.92
CA GLU A 3 16.31 -30.54 24.01
C GLU A 3 17.30 -30.19 25.10
N GLU A 4 17.77 -28.94 25.10
CA GLU A 4 18.43 -28.36 26.29
C GLU A 4 18.47 -26.84 26.11
N ASN A 5 17.67 -26.14 26.92
CA ASN A 5 17.89 -24.87 27.59
C ASN A 5 16.60 -24.01 27.72
N ALA A 6 15.56 -24.62 28.31
CA ALA A 6 14.42 -23.86 28.81
C ALA A 6 14.38 -23.84 30.35
N GLN A 7 15.51 -24.12 31.04
CA GLN A 7 15.58 -24.06 32.52
C GLN A 7 16.24 -22.76 32.94
N GLY A 8 15.46 -21.81 33.46
CA GLY A 8 15.98 -20.62 34.14
C GLY A 8 15.35 -19.27 33.80
N CYS A 9 14.32 -19.22 32.99
CA CYS A 9 13.66 -17.93 32.70
C CYS A 9 12.60 -17.62 33.77
N SER A 10 12.89 -16.69 34.68
CA SER A 10 11.95 -16.22 35.71
C SER A 10 10.94 -15.19 35.21
N SER A 11 10.85 -14.96 33.87
CA SER A 11 9.98 -13.94 33.21
C SER A 11 10.22 -12.50 33.70
N ASN A 12 11.22 -12.22 34.47
CA ASN A 12 11.59 -10.88 34.93
C ASN A 12 12.81 -10.36 34.17
N CYS A 13 12.57 -9.78 32.98
CA CYS A 13 13.63 -9.32 32.07
C CYS A 13 14.43 -8.11 32.57
N GLY A 14 13.98 -7.43 33.64
CA GLY A 14 14.65 -6.24 34.20
C GLY A 14 15.92 -6.56 34.98
N SER A 15 16.03 -7.74 35.56
CA SER A 15 17.16 -8.17 36.45
C SER A 15 17.89 -9.41 35.95
N CYS A 16 17.57 -9.96 34.79
CA CYS A 16 18.16 -11.16 34.22
C CYS A 16 19.49 -10.86 33.53
N SER A 17 20.56 -11.54 33.90
CA SER A 17 21.89 -11.44 33.26
C SER A 17 22.09 -12.40 32.08
N ALA A 18 21.12 -13.24 31.75
CA ALA A 18 21.23 -14.21 30.69
C ALA A 18 21.15 -13.52 29.31
N ASP A 19 21.99 -13.97 28.39
CA ASP A 19 22.04 -13.52 26.98
C ASP A 19 20.96 -14.26 26.18
N CYS A 20 19.70 -13.77 26.24
CA CYS A 20 18.59 -14.43 25.57
C CYS A 20 18.19 -13.71 24.27
N ALA A 21 17.77 -14.48 23.26
CA ALA A 21 17.41 -14.00 21.92
C ALA A 21 16.29 -12.92 21.94
N SER A 22 15.41 -12.92 22.93
CA SER A 22 14.38 -11.90 23.12
C SER A 22 14.90 -10.54 23.60
N ARG A 23 16.16 -10.45 24.08
CA ARG A 23 16.83 -9.18 24.44
C ARG A 23 17.64 -8.57 23.30
N LYS A 24 18.14 -9.39 22.38
CA LYS A 24 18.78 -8.94 21.14
C LYS A 24 17.64 -8.71 20.18
N GLY A 25 16.97 -7.54 20.26
CA GLY A 25 15.94 -7.08 19.33
C GLY A 25 15.91 -7.81 17.98
N ALA A 26 15.51 -9.07 17.97
CA ALA A 26 15.05 -9.73 16.76
C ALA A 26 13.81 -8.94 16.40
N GLY A 27 13.91 -8.10 15.38
CA GLY A 27 12.76 -7.41 14.81
C GLY A 27 11.64 -8.41 14.53
N PRO A 28 10.42 -7.99 14.37
CA PRO A 28 9.31 -8.89 14.11
C PRO A 28 9.71 -9.83 12.96
N ILE A 29 9.45 -11.13 13.14
CA ILE A 29 9.74 -12.13 12.11
C ILE A 29 8.85 -11.82 10.92
N LYS A 30 9.45 -11.41 9.79
CA LYS A 30 8.72 -11.15 8.56
C LYS A 30 8.11 -12.45 8.04
N SER A 31 6.88 -12.35 7.57
CA SER A 31 6.18 -13.45 6.92
C SER A 31 6.91 -13.88 5.65
N GLN A 32 6.89 -15.16 5.35
CA GLN A 32 7.54 -15.71 4.17
C GLN A 32 6.52 -15.95 3.04
N LEU A 33 6.94 -15.71 1.81
CA LEU A 33 6.18 -16.09 0.63
C LEU A 33 6.05 -17.61 0.51
N ALA A 34 4.99 -18.05 -0.14
CA ALA A 34 4.83 -19.47 -0.50
C ALA A 34 5.98 -19.94 -1.41
N ALA A 35 6.24 -21.24 -1.38
CA ALA A 35 7.27 -21.84 -2.23
C ALA A 35 6.93 -21.63 -3.72
N GLY A 36 7.90 -21.17 -4.49
CA GLY A 36 7.73 -20.85 -5.91
C GLY A 36 7.19 -19.46 -6.20
N CYS A 37 6.97 -18.65 -5.17
CA CYS A 37 6.63 -17.22 -5.28
C CYS A 37 7.87 -16.36 -5.09
N SER A 38 7.92 -15.22 -5.79
CA SER A 38 8.93 -14.20 -5.60
C SER A 38 8.38 -12.79 -5.79
N VAL A 39 8.75 -11.90 -4.89
CA VAL A 39 8.43 -10.46 -4.93
C VAL A 39 9.72 -9.71 -4.63
N LYS A 40 10.16 -8.84 -5.56
CA LYS A 40 11.44 -8.15 -5.41
C LYS A 40 11.33 -6.94 -4.48
N LYS A 41 10.28 -6.12 -4.66
CA LYS A 41 10.06 -4.89 -3.88
C LYS A 41 8.61 -4.76 -3.44
N VAL A 42 8.42 -4.37 -2.20
CA VAL A 42 7.11 -4.14 -1.59
C VAL A 42 6.98 -2.66 -1.21
N ILE A 43 5.99 -1.98 -1.77
CA ILE A 43 5.76 -0.55 -1.56
C ILE A 43 4.42 -0.33 -0.86
N GLY A 44 4.45 0.25 0.34
CA GLY A 44 3.25 0.61 1.07
C GLY A 44 2.71 1.97 0.63
N ILE A 45 1.42 2.06 0.33
CA ILE A 45 0.75 3.34 0.06
C ILE A 45 -0.08 3.70 1.28
N VAL A 46 0.27 4.80 1.93
CA VAL A 46 -0.31 5.21 3.21
C VAL A 46 -0.97 6.59 3.11
N SER A 47 -1.99 6.81 3.92
CA SER A 47 -2.60 8.12 4.08
C SER A 47 -3.01 8.34 5.54
N GLY A 48 -2.95 9.57 6.00
CA GLY A 48 -3.32 9.89 7.39
C GLY A 48 -4.83 9.99 7.61
N LYS A 49 -5.64 10.08 6.53
CA LYS A 49 -7.11 10.11 6.57
C LYS A 49 -7.71 9.44 5.35
N GLY A 50 -8.98 9.06 5.45
CA GLY A 50 -9.77 8.56 4.33
C GLY A 50 -10.13 9.65 3.31
N GLY A 51 -10.43 9.23 2.06
CA GLY A 51 -10.93 10.12 1.03
C GLY A 51 -9.90 11.00 0.32
N VAL A 52 -8.59 10.78 0.54
CA VAL A 52 -7.52 11.51 -0.18
C VAL A 52 -7.19 10.91 -1.55
N GLY A 53 -7.84 9.80 -1.94
CA GLY A 53 -7.57 9.11 -3.19
C GLY A 53 -6.34 8.20 -3.16
N LYS A 54 -6.01 7.64 -2.01
CA LYS A 54 -4.91 6.68 -1.81
C LYS A 54 -4.97 5.54 -2.82
N SER A 55 -6.10 4.83 -2.92
CA SER A 55 -6.30 3.70 -3.83
C SER A 55 -6.17 4.08 -5.31
N MET A 56 -6.57 5.31 -5.69
CA MET A 56 -6.30 5.83 -7.03
C MET A 56 -4.79 5.97 -7.27
N VAL A 57 -4.04 6.55 -6.32
CA VAL A 57 -2.58 6.68 -6.43
C VAL A 57 -1.91 5.31 -6.49
N THR A 58 -2.36 4.34 -5.68
CA THR A 58 -1.91 2.94 -5.74
C THR A 58 -2.10 2.37 -7.14
N SER A 59 -3.31 2.53 -7.70
CA SER A 59 -3.66 2.05 -9.04
C SER A 59 -2.81 2.71 -10.13
N LEU A 60 -2.56 4.01 -10.03
CA LEU A 60 -1.74 4.75 -11.01
C LEU A 60 -0.27 4.34 -10.96
N LEU A 61 0.30 4.13 -9.77
CA LEU A 61 1.67 3.62 -9.60
C LEU A 61 1.80 2.22 -10.20
N ALA A 62 0.87 1.32 -9.87
CA ALA A 62 0.87 -0.05 -10.39
C ALA A 62 0.68 -0.07 -11.91
N SER A 63 -0.24 0.73 -12.45
CA SER A 63 -0.44 0.84 -13.90
C SER A 63 0.79 1.40 -14.61
N GLY A 64 1.49 2.36 -13.98
CA GLY A 64 2.70 2.97 -14.53
C GLY A 64 3.86 1.99 -14.60
N THR A 65 4.22 1.37 -13.50
CA THR A 65 5.29 0.37 -13.46
C THR A 65 5.00 -0.82 -14.37
N ASN A 66 3.74 -1.28 -14.45
CA ASN A 66 3.34 -2.33 -15.38
C ASN A 66 3.49 -1.90 -16.85
N LYS A 67 3.12 -0.67 -17.18
CA LYS A 67 3.28 -0.10 -18.54
C LYS A 67 4.75 0.01 -18.95
N ASP A 68 5.65 0.26 -17.99
CA ASP A 68 7.10 0.33 -18.22
C ASP A 68 7.76 -1.06 -18.27
N GLY A 69 6.95 -2.14 -18.22
CA GLY A 69 7.35 -3.52 -18.49
C GLY A 69 7.69 -4.34 -17.25
N PHE A 70 7.39 -3.84 -16.05
CA PHE A 70 7.58 -4.60 -14.81
C PHE A 70 6.36 -5.45 -14.48
N HIS A 71 6.58 -6.63 -13.92
CA HIS A 71 5.51 -7.44 -13.34
C HIS A 71 5.04 -6.80 -12.03
N THR A 72 3.80 -6.38 -12.01
CA THR A 72 3.26 -5.58 -10.92
C THR A 72 2.07 -6.26 -10.25
N GLY A 73 2.06 -6.23 -8.92
CA GLY A 73 0.94 -6.71 -8.11
C GLY A 73 0.40 -5.65 -7.15
N ILE A 74 -0.84 -5.84 -6.69
CA ILE A 74 -1.49 -5.02 -5.67
C ILE A 74 -2.11 -5.94 -4.61
N ILE A 75 -1.81 -5.67 -3.34
CA ILE A 75 -2.59 -6.14 -2.20
C ILE A 75 -3.48 -4.98 -1.74
N ASP A 76 -4.79 -5.14 -1.86
CA ASP A 76 -5.76 -4.21 -1.30
C ASP A 76 -6.01 -4.57 0.17
N ALA A 77 -5.36 -3.82 1.05
CA ALA A 77 -5.48 -3.97 2.49
C ALA A 77 -6.54 -3.03 3.11
N ASP A 78 -7.19 -2.17 2.31
CA ASP A 78 -8.31 -1.33 2.75
C ASP A 78 -9.64 -2.09 2.67
N ILE A 79 -9.77 -3.09 3.51
CA ILE A 79 -10.90 -4.02 3.52
C ILE A 79 -12.24 -3.32 3.80
N THR A 80 -12.21 -2.15 4.43
CA THR A 80 -13.42 -1.40 4.78
C THR A 80 -14.02 -0.60 3.63
N GLY A 81 -13.25 -0.36 2.58
CA GLY A 81 -13.66 0.38 1.39
C GLY A 81 -12.90 -0.11 0.15
N PRO A 82 -12.96 -1.42 -0.17
CA PRO A 82 -12.16 -1.99 -1.24
C PRO A 82 -12.58 -1.40 -2.58
N SER A 83 -11.70 -0.61 -3.16
CA SER A 83 -11.96 0.12 -4.41
C SER A 83 -11.07 -0.33 -5.58
N ILE A 84 -10.01 -1.07 -5.28
CA ILE A 84 -9.02 -1.49 -6.29
C ILE A 84 -9.63 -2.43 -7.36
N PRO A 85 -10.33 -3.54 -7.02
CA PRO A 85 -10.90 -4.41 -8.05
C PRO A 85 -11.84 -3.66 -8.99
N LYS A 86 -12.72 -2.82 -8.44
CA LYS A 86 -13.66 -2.01 -9.22
C LYS A 86 -12.93 -1.04 -10.16
N ALA A 87 -11.88 -0.36 -9.67
CA ALA A 87 -11.10 0.59 -10.47
C ALA A 87 -10.43 -0.07 -11.70
N PHE A 88 -10.06 -1.35 -11.57
CA PHE A 88 -9.48 -2.15 -12.66
C PHE A 88 -10.51 -2.95 -13.46
N GLY A 89 -11.81 -2.80 -13.17
CA GLY A 89 -12.89 -3.49 -13.89
C GLY A 89 -12.94 -5.00 -13.65
N LEU A 90 -12.44 -5.45 -12.52
CA LEU A 90 -12.50 -6.86 -12.14
C LEU A 90 -13.89 -7.20 -11.61
N ALA A 91 -14.44 -8.31 -12.11
CA ALA A 91 -15.69 -8.87 -11.60
C ALA A 91 -15.43 -9.68 -10.33
N ASN A 92 -16.44 -9.76 -9.46
CA ASN A 92 -16.35 -10.61 -8.27
C ASN A 92 -16.85 -12.03 -8.60
N ASP A 93 -16.07 -12.76 -9.39
CA ASP A 93 -16.38 -14.14 -9.80
C ASP A 93 -15.77 -15.18 -8.84
N GLY A 94 -15.25 -14.74 -7.69
CA GLY A 94 -14.51 -15.55 -6.73
C GLY A 94 -13.05 -15.72 -7.12
N VAL A 95 -12.22 -16.10 -6.15
CA VAL A 95 -10.78 -16.29 -6.33
C VAL A 95 -10.47 -17.73 -6.75
N ALA A 96 -9.76 -17.88 -7.87
CA ALA A 96 -9.25 -19.18 -8.31
C ALA A 96 -8.13 -19.67 -7.39
N VAL A 97 -7.90 -20.98 -7.37
CA VAL A 97 -6.81 -21.61 -6.62
C VAL A 97 -5.90 -22.40 -7.55
N THR A 98 -4.66 -22.62 -7.14
CA THR A 98 -3.70 -23.45 -7.86
C THR A 98 -4.21 -24.90 -7.96
N GLU A 99 -3.70 -25.68 -8.92
CA GLU A 99 -4.12 -27.07 -9.16
C GLU A 99 -4.02 -27.97 -7.91
N ASP A 100 -3.08 -27.70 -7.03
CA ASP A 100 -2.93 -28.40 -5.75
C ASP A 100 -3.84 -27.87 -4.63
N GLY A 101 -4.62 -26.81 -4.93
CA GLY A 101 -5.58 -26.19 -4.00
C GLY A 101 -4.95 -25.43 -2.83
N LYS A 102 -3.65 -25.12 -2.87
CA LYS A 102 -2.95 -24.52 -1.73
C LYS A 102 -2.86 -23.02 -1.77
N LEU A 103 -2.77 -22.42 -2.95
CA LEU A 103 -2.57 -20.99 -3.10
C LEU A 103 -3.73 -20.37 -3.88
N MET A 104 -4.11 -19.16 -3.50
CA MET A 104 -5.02 -18.30 -4.23
C MET A 104 -4.29 -17.72 -5.46
N ILE A 105 -4.98 -17.66 -6.58
CA ILE A 105 -4.44 -17.02 -7.79
C ILE A 105 -4.96 -15.59 -7.82
N PRO A 106 -4.08 -14.55 -7.89
CA PRO A 106 -4.54 -13.18 -7.97
C PRO A 106 -5.25 -12.93 -9.30
N ASP A 107 -6.29 -12.10 -9.29
CA ASP A 107 -6.95 -11.66 -10.51
C ASP A 107 -6.04 -10.73 -11.30
N LYS A 108 -6.23 -10.71 -12.63
CA LYS A 108 -5.41 -9.87 -13.53
C LYS A 108 -6.26 -8.80 -14.18
N SER A 109 -5.75 -7.57 -14.16
CA SER A 109 -6.33 -6.48 -14.94
C SER A 109 -6.18 -6.73 -16.45
N ALA A 110 -6.82 -5.88 -17.25
CA ALA A 110 -6.72 -5.94 -18.70
C ALA A 110 -5.27 -5.85 -19.22
N ASN A 111 -4.39 -5.11 -18.52
CA ASN A 111 -2.98 -4.95 -18.89
C ASN A 111 -2.04 -5.87 -18.08
N GLY A 112 -2.57 -6.72 -17.22
CA GLY A 112 -1.80 -7.77 -16.53
C GLY A 112 -1.33 -7.43 -15.12
N VAL A 113 -1.80 -6.34 -14.50
CA VAL A 113 -1.58 -6.09 -13.08
C VAL A 113 -2.26 -7.16 -12.24
N GLU A 114 -1.54 -7.83 -11.37
CA GLU A 114 -2.06 -8.88 -10.49
C GLU A 114 -2.66 -8.27 -9.21
N ILE A 115 -3.91 -8.61 -8.88
CA ILE A 115 -4.66 -7.95 -7.80
C ILE A 115 -5.25 -8.98 -6.86
N MET A 116 -5.02 -8.77 -5.55
CA MET A 116 -5.68 -9.51 -4.49
C MET A 116 -6.35 -8.54 -3.53
N SER A 117 -7.65 -8.73 -3.32
CA SER A 117 -8.47 -7.93 -2.41
C SER A 117 -9.44 -8.82 -1.65
N ALA A 118 -9.76 -8.46 -0.41
CA ALA A 118 -10.77 -9.15 0.36
C ALA A 118 -12.16 -9.12 -0.31
N ASN A 119 -12.41 -8.10 -1.14
CA ASN A 119 -13.67 -8.00 -1.87
C ASN A 119 -13.87 -9.13 -2.87
N LEU A 120 -12.78 -9.66 -3.43
CA LEU A 120 -12.83 -10.81 -4.37
C LEU A 120 -13.18 -12.12 -3.67
N LEU A 121 -13.14 -12.16 -2.33
CA LEU A 121 -13.50 -13.34 -1.51
C LEU A 121 -14.96 -13.32 -1.04
N LEU A 122 -15.70 -12.24 -1.31
CA LEU A 122 -17.09 -12.10 -0.89
C LEU A 122 -18.03 -12.74 -1.92
N GLU A 123 -19.10 -13.38 -1.45
CA GLU A 123 -20.16 -13.89 -2.34
C GLU A 123 -20.94 -12.76 -3.04
N ASN A 124 -21.08 -11.60 -2.35
CA ASN A 124 -21.70 -10.39 -2.91
C ASN A 124 -20.85 -9.16 -2.56
N GLU A 125 -20.62 -8.28 -3.53
CA GLU A 125 -19.85 -7.03 -3.34
C GLU A 125 -20.43 -6.10 -2.25
N THR A 126 -21.70 -6.21 -1.96
CA THR A 126 -22.43 -5.38 -0.98
C THR A 126 -22.44 -5.98 0.42
N ASP A 127 -21.90 -7.17 0.59
CA ASP A 127 -21.86 -7.80 1.91
C ASP A 127 -20.93 -7.04 2.84
N PRO A 128 -21.41 -6.65 4.05
CA PRO A 128 -20.57 -5.89 4.96
C PRO A 128 -19.45 -6.77 5.52
N ILE A 129 -18.22 -6.37 5.30
CA ILE A 129 -17.06 -6.99 5.95
C ILE A 129 -16.99 -6.49 7.41
N ILE A 130 -17.55 -7.26 8.33
CA ILE A 130 -17.51 -6.95 9.77
C ILE A 130 -16.23 -7.53 10.38
N TRP A 131 -15.09 -7.08 9.91
CA TRP A 131 -13.80 -7.51 10.44
C TRP A 131 -13.23 -6.50 11.43
N ARG A 132 -12.75 -6.99 12.54
CA ARG A 132 -11.98 -6.18 13.50
C ARG A 132 -10.52 -6.10 13.05
N GLY A 133 -9.78 -5.09 13.51
CA GLY A 133 -8.40 -4.81 13.09
C GLY A 133 -7.47 -6.02 13.07
N SER A 134 -7.58 -6.94 14.02
CA SER A 134 -6.79 -8.19 14.06
C SER A 134 -7.11 -9.16 12.91
N LEU A 135 -8.37 -9.22 12.47
CA LEU A 135 -8.78 -10.06 11.33
C LEU A 135 -8.30 -9.46 10.02
N ILE A 136 -8.36 -8.14 9.88
CA ILE A 136 -7.84 -7.41 8.71
C ILE A 136 -6.34 -7.68 8.56
N ALA A 137 -5.60 -7.54 9.65
CA ALA A 137 -4.17 -7.80 9.67
C ALA A 137 -3.83 -9.26 9.31
N SER A 138 -4.65 -10.21 9.77
CA SER A 138 -4.50 -11.63 9.41
C SER A 138 -4.78 -11.87 7.92
N ALA A 139 -5.80 -11.22 7.34
CA ALA A 139 -6.10 -11.34 5.92
C ALA A 139 -4.97 -10.80 5.04
N VAL A 140 -4.42 -9.64 5.37
CA VAL A 140 -3.28 -9.08 4.63
C VAL A 140 -2.07 -10.01 4.70
N LYS A 141 -1.85 -10.63 5.87
CA LYS A 141 -0.80 -11.64 6.03
C LYS A 141 -1.07 -12.86 5.16
N GLN A 142 -2.31 -13.36 5.09
CA GLN A 142 -2.70 -14.45 4.20
C GLN A 142 -2.50 -14.07 2.73
N PHE A 143 -2.84 -12.85 2.31
CA PHE A 143 -2.60 -12.37 0.95
C PHE A 143 -1.10 -12.34 0.58
N TRP A 144 -0.22 -12.19 1.56
CA TRP A 144 1.19 -12.34 1.35
C TRP A 144 1.64 -13.81 1.32
N GLU A 145 1.18 -14.65 2.24
CA GLU A 145 1.67 -16.02 2.44
C GLU A 145 0.98 -17.05 1.54
N GLU A 146 -0.29 -16.84 1.16
CA GLU A 146 -1.16 -17.83 0.52
C GLU A 146 -1.62 -17.43 -0.89
N VAL A 147 -1.09 -16.34 -1.45
CA VAL A 147 -1.34 -15.93 -2.85
C VAL A 147 -0.15 -16.29 -3.73
N TYR A 148 -0.41 -16.75 -4.94
CA TYR A 148 0.60 -17.18 -5.90
C TYR A 148 1.23 -15.97 -6.62
N TRP A 149 2.08 -15.21 -5.90
CA TRP A 149 2.86 -14.11 -6.44
C TRP A 149 4.08 -14.62 -7.20
N LYS A 150 3.95 -14.78 -8.53
CA LYS A 150 5.03 -15.33 -9.35
C LYS A 150 5.79 -14.23 -10.07
N ASP A 151 7.08 -14.08 -9.71
CA ASP A 151 8.03 -13.18 -10.38
C ASP A 151 7.57 -11.72 -10.42
N ILE A 152 6.99 -11.23 -9.30
CA ILE A 152 6.55 -9.84 -9.15
C ILE A 152 7.78 -8.95 -8.92
N ASP A 153 7.92 -7.90 -9.74
CA ASP A 153 8.96 -6.89 -9.56
C ASP A 153 8.56 -5.89 -8.46
N PHE A 154 7.33 -5.36 -8.54
CA PHE A 154 6.79 -4.40 -7.58
C PHE A 154 5.42 -4.84 -7.06
N LEU A 155 5.30 -5.01 -5.75
CA LEU A 155 4.04 -5.28 -5.07
C LEU A 155 3.62 -4.05 -4.27
N PHE A 156 2.53 -3.42 -4.67
CA PHE A 156 1.94 -2.30 -3.96
C PHE A 156 0.95 -2.79 -2.90
N VAL A 157 1.03 -2.21 -1.71
CA VAL A 157 0.08 -2.51 -0.62
C VAL A 157 -0.74 -1.27 -0.35
N ASP A 158 -2.02 -1.30 -0.74
CA ASP A 158 -2.98 -0.22 -0.47
C ASP A 158 -3.46 -0.31 0.97
N MET A 159 -2.87 0.51 1.86
CA MET A 159 -3.12 0.46 3.30
C MET A 159 -4.47 1.08 3.67
N PRO A 160 -5.14 0.62 4.73
CA PRO A 160 -6.26 1.38 5.27
C PRO A 160 -5.82 2.77 5.73
N PRO A 161 -6.74 3.75 5.76
CA PRO A 161 -6.39 5.11 6.17
C PRO A 161 -6.01 5.18 7.65
N GLY A 162 -5.12 6.12 7.96
CA GLY A 162 -4.65 6.37 9.33
C GLY A 162 -3.35 5.64 9.68
N THR A 163 -2.98 5.73 10.96
CA THR A 163 -1.75 5.15 11.53
C THR A 163 -2.07 4.13 12.63
N GLY A 164 -3.18 3.40 12.47
CA GLY A 164 -3.68 2.43 13.44
C GLY A 164 -2.99 1.06 13.38
N ASP A 165 -3.64 0.06 13.98
CA ASP A 165 -3.07 -1.29 14.17
C ASP A 165 -2.80 -2.03 12.85
N VAL A 166 -3.62 -1.80 11.81
CA VAL A 166 -3.48 -2.53 10.53
C VAL A 166 -2.21 -2.12 9.79
N PRO A 167 -1.94 -0.83 9.51
CA PRO A 167 -0.66 -0.41 8.94
C PRO A 167 0.55 -0.88 9.75
N LEU A 168 0.49 -0.80 11.09
CA LEU A 168 1.57 -1.29 11.95
C LEU A 168 1.81 -2.79 11.78
N THR A 169 0.74 -3.59 11.71
CA THR A 169 0.87 -5.05 11.53
C THR A 169 1.43 -5.38 10.15
N VAL A 170 0.99 -4.68 9.10
CA VAL A 170 1.55 -4.85 7.75
C VAL A 170 3.05 -4.56 7.75
N PHE A 171 3.49 -3.43 8.32
CA PHE A 171 4.91 -3.11 8.43
C PHE A 171 5.71 -4.11 9.27
N GLN A 172 5.08 -4.74 10.26
CA GLN A 172 5.72 -5.78 11.06
C GLN A 172 5.82 -7.12 10.33
N SER A 173 4.82 -7.46 9.52
CA SER A 173 4.68 -8.76 8.87
C SER A 173 5.31 -8.81 7.48
N LEU A 174 5.12 -7.79 6.64
CA LEU A 174 5.62 -7.74 5.28
C LEU A 174 7.00 -7.07 5.20
N PRO A 175 7.87 -7.51 4.27
CA PRO A 175 9.17 -6.88 4.03
C PRO A 175 9.03 -5.59 3.19
N VAL A 176 8.40 -4.56 3.77
CA VAL A 176 8.16 -3.29 3.05
C VAL A 176 9.46 -2.56 2.82
N ASP A 177 9.81 -2.30 1.54
CA ASP A 177 11.03 -1.63 1.10
C ASP A 177 10.92 -0.10 1.14
N GLY A 178 9.71 0.43 1.06
CA GLY A 178 9.45 1.86 1.14
C GLY A 178 7.97 2.21 1.18
N ILE A 179 7.66 3.46 1.53
CA ILE A 179 6.28 3.96 1.52
C ILE A 179 6.16 5.24 0.72
N VAL A 180 4.99 5.40 0.10
CA VAL A 180 4.52 6.65 -0.48
C VAL A 180 3.39 7.19 0.40
N ILE A 181 3.50 8.45 0.82
CA ILE A 181 2.48 9.10 1.64
C ILE A 181 1.55 9.91 0.73
N VAL A 182 0.27 9.59 0.74
CA VAL A 182 -0.76 10.28 -0.04
C VAL A 182 -1.53 11.26 0.83
N THR A 183 -1.67 12.47 0.35
CA THR A 183 -2.40 13.56 1.01
C THR A 183 -3.23 14.39 0.02
N SER A 184 -3.94 15.40 0.52
CA SER A 184 -4.70 16.37 -0.28
C SER A 184 -4.56 17.76 0.35
N PRO A 185 -4.67 18.88 -0.40
CA PRO A 185 -4.51 20.23 0.14
C PRO A 185 -5.62 20.56 1.14
N GLN A 186 -5.37 20.37 2.43
CA GLN A 186 -6.31 20.71 3.52
C GLN A 186 -5.49 21.10 4.76
N GLU A 187 -6.08 21.87 5.67
CA GLU A 187 -5.39 22.47 6.83
C GLU A 187 -4.61 21.52 7.75
N LEU A 188 -4.96 20.22 7.79
CA LEU A 188 -4.33 19.23 8.68
C LEU A 188 -3.20 18.42 8.05
N VAL A 189 -2.74 18.77 6.83
CA VAL A 189 -1.73 17.99 6.09
C VAL A 189 -0.44 17.82 6.89
N SER A 190 0.05 18.88 7.53
CA SER A 190 1.29 18.83 8.32
C SER A 190 1.20 17.78 9.45
N MET A 191 0.10 17.78 10.21
CA MET A 191 -0.07 16.79 11.29
C MET A 191 -0.21 15.35 10.76
N ILE A 192 -0.88 15.19 9.61
CA ILE A 192 -1.10 13.90 8.97
C ILE A 192 0.22 13.32 8.48
N VAL A 193 1.01 14.13 7.76
CA VAL A 193 2.34 13.74 7.28
C VAL A 193 3.26 13.44 8.47
N ALA A 194 3.26 14.29 9.52
CA ALA A 194 4.04 14.04 10.73
C ALA A 194 3.75 12.68 11.36
N LYS A 195 2.48 12.28 11.46
CA LYS A 195 2.11 10.96 12.00
C LYS A 195 2.62 9.81 11.13
N ALA A 196 2.51 9.94 9.80
CA ALA A 196 3.00 8.92 8.87
C ALA A 196 4.54 8.82 8.91
N VAL A 197 5.24 9.95 8.97
CA VAL A 197 6.70 10.01 9.12
C VAL A 197 7.14 9.35 10.42
N ASN A 198 6.52 9.71 11.55
CA ASN A 198 6.83 9.13 12.85
C ASN A 198 6.59 7.59 12.88
N MET A 199 5.54 7.13 12.20
CA MET A 199 5.25 5.71 12.07
C MET A 199 6.35 5.01 11.26
N ALA A 200 6.67 5.53 10.08
CA ALA A 200 7.72 4.98 9.21
C ALA A 200 9.07 4.90 9.92
N GLN A 201 9.46 5.95 10.65
CA GLN A 201 10.69 6.00 11.42
C GLN A 201 10.71 4.93 12.52
N LYS A 202 9.60 4.77 13.27
CA LYS A 202 9.49 3.73 14.32
C LYS A 202 9.59 2.32 13.76
N MET A 203 9.11 2.12 12.54
CA MET A 203 9.13 0.83 11.84
C MET A 203 10.40 0.63 11.02
N ASN A 204 11.29 1.64 10.96
CA ASN A 204 12.51 1.66 10.16
C ASN A 204 12.25 1.37 8.67
N VAL A 205 11.17 1.95 8.13
CA VAL A 205 10.80 1.85 6.72
C VAL A 205 11.11 3.17 6.01
N PRO A 206 11.82 3.15 4.86
CA PRO A 206 12.11 4.36 4.10
C PRO A 206 10.84 5.03 3.57
N ILE A 207 10.85 6.38 3.53
CA ILE A 207 9.79 7.16 2.87
C ILE A 207 10.32 7.59 1.52
N LEU A 208 9.69 7.13 0.44
CA LEU A 208 10.05 7.47 -0.93
C LEU A 208 9.69 8.92 -1.25
N GLY A 209 8.53 9.37 -0.76
CA GLY A 209 8.10 10.74 -0.88
C GLY A 209 6.61 10.92 -0.66
N LEU A 210 6.14 12.12 -1.02
CA LEU A 210 4.77 12.58 -0.85
C LEU A 210 4.08 12.70 -2.21
N VAL A 211 2.80 12.29 -2.27
CA VAL A 211 1.92 12.54 -3.40
C VAL A 211 0.74 13.36 -2.91
N GLU A 212 0.55 14.54 -3.46
CA GLU A 212 -0.62 15.37 -3.20
C GLU A 212 -1.66 15.15 -4.29
N ASN A 213 -2.75 14.50 -3.94
CA ASN A 213 -3.90 14.34 -4.82
C ASN A 213 -4.87 15.51 -4.66
N MET A 214 -5.67 15.81 -5.69
CA MET A 214 -6.62 16.92 -5.71
C MET A 214 -5.94 18.28 -5.47
N SER A 215 -4.69 18.43 -5.91
CA SER A 215 -3.85 19.61 -5.67
C SER A 215 -4.42 20.86 -6.32
N TYR A 216 -5.01 20.72 -7.49
CA TYR A 216 -5.64 21.81 -8.24
C TYR A 216 -6.67 21.24 -9.23
N MET A 217 -7.50 22.10 -9.77
CA MET A 217 -8.38 21.81 -10.92
C MET A 217 -7.96 22.71 -12.08
N SER A 218 -7.85 22.16 -13.28
CA SER A 218 -7.63 22.96 -14.49
C SER A 218 -8.93 23.54 -15.00
N CYS A 219 -8.98 24.85 -15.22
CA CYS A 219 -10.14 25.50 -15.84
C CYS A 219 -10.38 24.94 -17.24
N PRO A 220 -11.57 24.42 -17.58
CA PRO A 220 -11.84 23.82 -18.88
C PRO A 220 -11.82 24.85 -20.04
N HIS A 221 -11.88 26.15 -19.74
CA HIS A 221 -11.90 27.21 -20.77
C HIS A 221 -10.52 27.81 -21.05
N CYS A 222 -9.72 28.07 -20.00
CA CYS A 222 -8.43 28.76 -20.15
C CYS A 222 -7.22 27.95 -19.66
N GLY A 223 -7.43 26.79 -19.02
CA GLY A 223 -6.35 25.95 -18.51
C GLY A 223 -5.72 26.47 -17.21
N GLU A 224 -6.18 27.59 -16.66
CA GLU A 224 -5.67 28.12 -15.39
C GLU A 224 -5.90 27.15 -14.23
N LYS A 225 -4.90 27.02 -13.35
CA LYS A 225 -5.00 26.15 -12.18
C LYS A 225 -5.78 26.83 -11.07
N ILE A 226 -6.87 26.21 -10.65
CA ILE A 226 -7.76 26.67 -9.57
C ILE A 226 -7.47 25.81 -8.35
N GLN A 227 -7.11 26.43 -7.23
CA GLN A 227 -6.86 25.78 -5.95
C GLN A 227 -8.19 25.60 -5.19
N VAL A 228 -8.89 24.49 -5.47
CA VAL A 228 -10.24 24.22 -4.95
C VAL A 228 -10.26 24.09 -3.42
N PHE A 229 -9.19 23.59 -2.82
CA PHE A 229 -9.06 23.36 -1.37
C PHE A 229 -8.11 24.36 -0.69
N GLY A 230 -7.82 25.50 -1.33
CA GLY A 230 -6.86 26.47 -0.84
C GLY A 230 -5.43 26.22 -1.35
N GLU A 231 -4.52 27.03 -0.87
CA GLU A 231 -3.11 26.96 -1.25
C GLU A 231 -2.45 25.68 -0.73
N SER A 232 -1.64 25.04 -1.58
CA SER A 232 -0.91 23.84 -1.22
C SER A 232 0.35 24.21 -0.42
N HIS A 233 0.51 23.60 0.75
CA HIS A 233 1.72 23.73 1.59
C HIS A 233 2.58 22.45 1.54
N ILE A 234 2.37 21.56 0.58
CA ILE A 234 3.06 20.26 0.53
C ILE A 234 4.57 20.41 0.37
N ASP A 235 5.03 21.41 -0.40
CA ASP A 235 6.46 21.66 -0.61
C ASP A 235 7.15 22.09 0.70
N GLU A 236 6.54 23.00 1.46
CA GLU A 236 7.02 23.44 2.77
C GLU A 236 7.10 22.27 3.77
N ILE A 237 6.10 21.41 3.74
CA ILE A 237 6.05 20.22 4.59
C ILE A 237 7.10 19.20 4.15
N ALA A 238 7.29 19.00 2.85
CA ALA A 238 8.34 18.13 2.32
C ALA A 238 9.72 18.61 2.76
N ASP A 239 10.00 19.89 2.63
CA ASP A 239 11.25 20.50 3.06
C ASP A 239 11.48 20.34 4.57
N GLN A 240 10.44 20.53 5.39
CA GLN A 240 10.53 20.37 6.85
C GLN A 240 10.97 18.97 7.27
N TYR A 241 10.58 17.93 6.53
CA TYR A 241 10.90 16.53 6.84
C TYR A 241 12.02 15.95 5.96
N GLY A 242 12.60 16.75 5.05
CA GLY A 242 13.61 16.29 4.09
C GLY A 242 13.07 15.25 3.11
N LEU A 243 11.80 15.38 2.72
CA LEU A 243 11.11 14.47 1.80
C LEU A 243 10.99 15.09 0.41
N LYS A 244 10.76 14.24 -0.60
CA LYS A 244 10.45 14.65 -1.98
C LYS A 244 8.94 14.76 -2.18
N VAL A 245 8.49 15.77 -2.94
CA VAL A 245 7.13 15.76 -3.53
C VAL A 245 7.23 15.07 -4.87
N LEU A 246 6.65 13.87 -4.96
CA LEU A 246 6.75 12.99 -6.12
C LEU A 246 5.71 13.32 -7.20
N ALA A 247 4.52 13.78 -6.78
CA ALA A 247 3.47 14.17 -7.71
C ALA A 247 2.46 15.13 -7.07
N LYS A 248 1.88 16.01 -7.90
CA LYS A 248 0.71 16.83 -7.62
C LYS A 248 -0.36 16.55 -8.66
N LEU A 249 -1.37 15.76 -8.29
CA LEU A 249 -2.42 15.33 -9.19
C LEU A 249 -3.57 16.33 -9.22
N PRO A 250 -4.15 16.59 -10.41
CA PRO A 250 -5.34 17.42 -10.52
C PRO A 250 -6.59 16.72 -9.98
N LEU A 251 -7.53 17.51 -9.50
CA LEU A 251 -8.92 17.11 -9.36
C LEU A 251 -9.57 17.14 -10.76
N ASP A 252 -9.62 15.98 -11.42
CA ASP A 252 -10.19 15.83 -12.76
C ASP A 252 -11.39 14.87 -12.70
N PRO A 253 -12.61 15.33 -13.05
CA PRO A 253 -13.79 14.46 -13.12
C PRO A 253 -13.63 13.28 -14.08
N LYS A 254 -12.76 13.39 -15.11
CA LYS A 254 -12.47 12.28 -16.03
C LYS A 254 -11.78 11.12 -15.32
N ASN A 255 -10.86 11.41 -14.39
CA ASN A 255 -10.20 10.38 -13.61
C ASN A 255 -11.20 9.60 -12.75
N ALA A 256 -12.14 10.30 -12.12
CA ALA A 256 -13.23 9.65 -11.37
C ALA A 256 -14.09 8.77 -12.29
N ALA A 257 -14.44 9.24 -13.48
CA ALA A 257 -15.21 8.47 -14.46
C ALA A 257 -14.45 7.21 -14.91
N TYR A 258 -13.14 7.29 -15.14
CA TYR A 258 -12.32 6.12 -15.48
C TYR A 258 -12.31 5.09 -14.32
N VAL A 259 -12.16 5.53 -13.08
CA VAL A 259 -12.23 4.65 -11.91
C VAL A 259 -13.60 3.99 -11.78
N ASP A 260 -14.68 4.76 -11.94
CA ASP A 260 -16.05 4.26 -11.81
C ASP A 260 -16.43 3.24 -12.89
N CYS A 261 -15.88 3.35 -14.10
CA CYS A 261 -16.12 2.41 -15.20
C CYS A 261 -15.07 1.27 -15.28
N GLY A 262 -14.15 1.16 -14.31
CA GLY A 262 -13.17 0.07 -14.28
C GLY A 262 -12.02 0.23 -15.27
N ALA A 263 -11.71 1.45 -15.68
CA ALA A 263 -10.71 1.76 -16.70
C ALA A 263 -9.56 2.63 -16.17
N VAL A 264 -9.17 2.44 -14.91
CA VAL A 264 -8.11 3.23 -14.24
C VAL A 264 -6.79 3.23 -15.02
N GLU A 265 -6.47 2.14 -15.71
CA GLU A 265 -5.27 2.00 -16.55
C GLU A 265 -5.26 2.94 -17.79
N SER A 266 -6.40 3.58 -18.12
CA SER A 266 -6.53 4.56 -19.21
C SER A 266 -6.26 5.99 -18.75
N ILE A 267 -6.05 6.24 -17.46
CA ILE A 267 -5.75 7.56 -16.92
C ILE A 267 -4.37 8.01 -17.41
N ASP A 268 -4.23 9.32 -17.71
CA ASP A 268 -2.94 9.91 -18.07
C ASP A 268 -1.96 9.87 -16.90
N LEU A 269 -0.84 9.19 -17.09
CA LEU A 269 0.22 9.02 -16.10
C LEU A 269 1.27 10.14 -16.12
N SER A 270 1.09 11.17 -16.94
CA SER A 270 2.08 12.27 -17.07
C SER A 270 2.37 12.97 -15.75
N TYR A 271 1.40 13.02 -14.84
CA TYR A 271 1.52 13.60 -13.51
C TYR A 271 2.27 12.71 -12.51
N MET A 272 2.42 11.41 -12.82
CA MET A 272 2.99 10.40 -11.93
C MET A 272 4.43 10.00 -12.29
N LYS A 273 5.02 10.59 -13.33
CA LYS A 273 6.33 10.19 -13.87
C LYS A 273 7.43 10.13 -12.80
N ASP A 274 7.53 11.17 -11.98
CA ASP A 274 8.58 11.23 -10.96
C ASP A 274 8.31 10.21 -9.84
N ALA A 275 7.03 9.96 -9.51
CA ALA A 275 6.65 8.96 -8.53
C ALA A 275 6.93 7.52 -9.02
N ILE A 276 6.63 7.23 -10.29
CA ILE A 276 6.94 5.94 -10.93
C ILE A 276 8.45 5.74 -10.97
N ALA A 277 9.21 6.74 -11.44
CA ALA A 277 10.67 6.67 -11.51
C ALA A 277 11.34 6.46 -10.13
N GLU A 278 10.81 7.09 -9.06
CA GLU A 278 11.32 6.89 -7.70
C GLU A 278 11.07 5.46 -7.19
N VAL A 279 9.91 4.88 -7.51
CA VAL A 279 9.62 3.47 -7.20
C VAL A 279 10.54 2.54 -7.98
N GLU A 280 10.72 2.77 -9.28
CA GLU A 280 11.58 1.95 -10.13
C GLU A 280 13.07 2.02 -9.76
N ALA A 281 13.50 3.12 -9.16
CA ALA A 281 14.86 3.27 -8.65
C ALA A 281 15.19 2.27 -7.51
N LEU A 282 14.17 1.65 -6.90
CA LEU A 282 14.35 0.63 -5.87
C LEU A 282 14.73 -0.76 -6.43
N LYS A 283 14.71 -0.95 -7.74
CA LYS A 283 14.90 -2.29 -8.36
C LYS A 283 16.27 -2.93 -8.12
N ASP A 284 17.27 -2.15 -7.73
CA ASP A 284 18.67 -2.58 -7.54
C ASP A 284 18.98 -2.94 -6.07
#